data_4836e365c4f4b5260ae6a258f26359be
#
_entry.id   4836e365c4f4b5260ae6a258f26359be
#
_cell.length_a   1.000
_cell.length_b   1.000
_cell.length_c   1.000
_cell.angle_alpha   90.00
_cell.angle_beta   90.00
_cell.angle_gamma   90.00
#
_symmetry.space_group_name_H-M   'P 1'
#
loop_
_entity.id
_entity.type
_entity.pdbx_description
1 polymer ?
#
loop_
_entity_poly.entity_id
_entity_poly.type
_entity_poly.pdbx_seq_one_letter_code
_entity_poly.pdbx_strand_id
1 'polypeptide(L)'
;MPTEYEKMIAGDFYKPSDPELRAIAASSREKQWAFNAEPDRLKRAEIVKSWFGSTGENVAMNPQFVTDYGVNIHIGENFYSNWNLTMLDICPITIGDNAMIGPNCQFLTPLHPLDPTERNSGIEYGAPITIGDNFWAGGGVTILPGVTLGDNVVAGAGAVVTKSFGDNVVLGGNPARVIKEIPVKKD
;
A
#
# COMPACT_ATOMS: atom_id res chain seq x y z
N MET A 1 19.79 -8.89 -18.74
CA MET A 1 18.70 -9.59 -18.08
C MET A 1 18.21 -8.68 -16.95
N PRO A 2 16.92 -8.65 -16.64
CA PRO A 2 16.41 -7.82 -15.56
C PRO A 2 17.03 -8.24 -14.21
N THR A 3 17.26 -7.28 -13.33
CA THR A 3 17.69 -7.53 -11.93
C THR A 3 16.55 -8.17 -11.13
N GLU A 4 16.83 -8.71 -9.95
CA GLU A 4 15.78 -9.24 -9.08
C GLU A 4 14.84 -8.13 -8.59
N TYR A 5 15.35 -6.89 -8.43
CA TYR A 5 14.51 -5.72 -8.14
C TYR A 5 13.56 -5.39 -9.30
N GLU A 6 14.04 -5.36 -10.53
CA GLU A 6 13.22 -5.11 -11.72
C GLU A 6 12.13 -6.17 -11.90
N LYS A 7 12.44 -7.44 -11.64
CA LYS A 7 11.45 -8.53 -11.64
C LYS A 7 10.39 -8.32 -10.55
N MET A 8 10.83 -8.02 -9.34
CA MET A 8 9.96 -7.81 -8.18
C MET A 8 8.92 -6.72 -8.44
N ILE A 9 9.35 -5.55 -8.88
CA ILE A 9 8.43 -4.42 -9.15
C ILE A 9 7.53 -4.65 -10.37
N ALA A 10 7.95 -5.51 -11.32
CA ALA A 10 7.13 -5.93 -12.45
C ALA A 10 6.08 -7.00 -12.09
N GLY A 11 6.15 -7.58 -10.90
CA GLY A 11 5.27 -8.66 -10.46
C GLY A 11 5.71 -10.05 -10.93
N ASP A 12 6.90 -10.18 -11.50
CA ASP A 12 7.48 -11.45 -11.92
C ASP A 12 8.05 -12.25 -10.73
N PHE A 13 8.31 -13.52 -10.95
CA PHE A 13 9.03 -14.32 -9.96
C PHE A 13 10.44 -13.81 -9.72
N TYR A 14 10.77 -13.58 -8.47
CA TYR A 14 12.07 -13.06 -8.03
C TYR A 14 12.58 -13.80 -6.79
N LYS A 15 13.85 -13.56 -6.45
CA LYS A 15 14.50 -14.14 -5.27
C LYS A 15 14.69 -13.07 -4.18
N PRO A 16 13.91 -13.09 -3.08
CA PRO A 16 14.04 -12.11 -2.00
C PRO A 16 15.42 -12.11 -1.29
N SER A 17 16.17 -13.21 -1.47
CA SER A 17 17.52 -13.34 -0.90
C SER A 17 18.61 -12.58 -1.66
N ASP A 18 18.27 -11.90 -2.75
CA ASP A 18 19.21 -11.10 -3.53
C ASP A 18 19.87 -10.01 -2.68
N PRO A 19 21.20 -9.79 -2.82
CA PRO A 19 21.92 -8.79 -2.02
C PRO A 19 21.40 -7.36 -2.16
N GLU A 20 20.98 -6.94 -3.36
CA GLU A 20 20.40 -5.60 -3.61
C GLU A 20 19.10 -5.43 -2.83
N LEU A 21 18.19 -6.40 -2.93
CA LEU A 21 16.92 -6.38 -2.21
C LEU A 21 17.11 -6.37 -0.69
N ARG A 22 18.05 -7.17 -0.18
CA ARG A 22 18.38 -7.18 1.24
C ARG A 22 18.92 -5.84 1.73
N ALA A 23 19.73 -5.15 0.93
CA ALA A 23 20.25 -3.84 1.27
C ALA A 23 19.14 -2.78 1.33
N ILE A 24 18.21 -2.78 0.37
CA ILE A 24 17.05 -1.88 0.36
C ILE A 24 16.16 -2.17 1.58
N ALA A 25 15.85 -3.44 1.85
CA ALA A 25 15.03 -3.83 3.00
C ALA A 25 15.69 -3.47 4.35
N ALA A 26 17.01 -3.57 4.46
CA ALA A 26 17.73 -3.16 5.67
C ALA A 26 17.61 -1.65 5.90
N SER A 27 17.84 -0.83 4.86
CA SER A 27 17.64 0.63 4.93
C SER A 27 16.19 1.00 5.27
N SER A 28 15.22 0.30 4.67
CA SER A 28 13.80 0.46 4.97
C SER A 28 13.49 0.22 6.45
N ARG A 29 14.03 -0.84 7.01
CA ARG A 29 13.83 -1.21 8.42
C ARG A 29 14.36 -0.15 9.38
N GLU A 30 15.51 0.45 9.10
CA GLU A 30 16.05 1.56 9.90
C GLU A 30 15.11 2.76 9.89
N LYS A 31 14.59 3.14 8.72
CA LYS A 31 13.61 4.23 8.59
C LYS A 31 12.29 3.91 9.28
N GLN A 32 11.82 2.67 9.18
CA GLN A 32 10.61 2.21 9.88
C GLN A 32 10.75 2.33 11.40
N TRP A 33 11.89 1.94 11.96
CA TRP A 33 12.15 2.09 13.39
C TRP A 33 12.21 3.56 13.79
N ALA A 34 12.91 4.40 13.02
CA ALA A 34 12.99 5.83 13.26
C ALA A 34 11.61 6.49 13.22
N PHE A 35 10.79 6.18 12.19
CA PHE A 35 9.43 6.67 12.06
C PHE A 35 8.54 6.29 13.25
N ASN A 36 8.55 5.01 13.63
CA ASN A 36 7.68 4.50 14.68
C ASN A 36 8.06 4.98 16.09
N ALA A 37 9.31 5.40 16.29
CA ALA A 37 9.80 5.98 17.55
C ALA A 37 9.67 7.51 17.63
N GLU A 38 9.42 8.20 16.51
CA GLU A 38 9.40 9.67 16.45
C GLU A 38 8.03 10.21 16.92
N PRO A 39 7.99 10.99 18.04
CA PRO A 39 6.75 11.57 18.54
C PRO A 39 6.27 12.78 17.72
N ASP A 40 7.20 13.52 17.10
CA ASP A 40 6.88 14.73 16.34
C ASP A 40 6.32 14.39 14.96
N ARG A 41 5.10 14.88 14.67
CA ARG A 41 4.42 14.64 13.40
C ARG A 41 5.17 15.19 12.19
N LEU A 42 5.80 16.36 12.32
CA LEU A 42 6.51 16.99 11.20
C LEU A 42 7.77 16.20 10.87
N LYS A 43 8.50 15.76 11.89
CA LYS A 43 9.67 14.89 11.69
C LYS A 43 9.29 13.55 11.10
N ARG A 44 8.14 12.95 11.48
CA ARG A 44 7.64 11.75 10.81
C ARG A 44 7.37 11.98 9.34
N ALA A 45 6.79 13.13 8.97
CA ALA A 45 6.57 13.48 7.57
C ALA A 45 7.88 13.57 6.77
N GLU A 46 8.93 14.17 7.35
CA GLU A 46 10.26 14.21 6.72
C GLU A 46 10.88 12.82 6.53
N ILE A 47 10.71 11.93 7.52
CA ILE A 47 11.18 10.54 7.38
C ILE A 47 10.47 9.88 6.20
N VAL A 48 9.14 9.99 6.11
CA VAL A 48 8.34 9.42 5.01
C VAL A 48 8.78 9.97 3.65
N LYS A 49 8.95 11.28 3.52
CA LYS A 49 9.43 11.93 2.29
C LYS A 49 10.81 11.44 1.85
N SER A 50 11.68 11.10 2.80
CA SER A 50 13.01 10.55 2.51
C SER A 50 13.02 9.06 2.21
N TRP A 51 11.90 8.38 2.39
CA TRP A 51 11.78 6.92 2.36
C TRP A 51 10.94 6.40 1.20
N PHE A 52 9.77 7.00 0.99
CA PHE A 52 8.86 6.57 -0.06
C PHE A 52 9.38 6.94 -1.44
N GLY A 53 8.96 6.21 -2.47
CA GLY A 53 9.32 6.48 -3.86
C GLY A 53 8.88 7.87 -4.31
N SER A 54 7.69 8.31 -3.89
CA SER A 54 7.22 9.69 -4.04
C SER A 54 6.13 10.04 -3.03
N THR A 55 6.04 11.32 -2.68
CA THR A 55 4.98 11.86 -1.82
C THR A 55 4.54 13.23 -2.31
N GLY A 56 3.32 13.62 -1.97
CA GLY A 56 2.91 15.03 -1.98
C GLY A 56 3.56 15.81 -0.83
N GLU A 57 3.23 17.10 -0.73
CA GLU A 57 3.78 17.98 0.32
C GLU A 57 3.14 17.73 1.68
N ASN A 58 1.82 17.55 1.72
CA ASN A 58 1.07 17.36 2.96
C ASN A 58 0.89 15.88 3.28
N VAL A 59 1.78 15.33 4.10
CA VAL A 59 1.73 13.94 4.57
C VAL A 59 1.56 13.91 6.08
N ALA A 60 0.57 13.16 6.55
CA ALA A 60 0.32 12.97 7.96
C ALA A 60 0.07 11.49 8.27
N MET A 61 1.05 10.83 8.84
CA MET A 61 0.94 9.42 9.21
C MET A 61 1.13 9.23 10.71
N ASN A 62 0.25 8.42 11.31
CA ASN A 62 0.42 7.96 12.68
C ASN A 62 1.24 6.67 12.74
N PRO A 63 2.02 6.44 13.81
CA PRO A 63 2.66 5.16 14.04
C PRO A 63 1.57 4.13 14.43
N GLN A 64 1.78 2.90 14.47
CA GLN A 64 2.76 1.99 13.95
C GLN A 64 2.60 1.83 12.43
N PHE A 65 3.66 2.00 11.67
CA PHE A 65 3.66 1.74 10.23
C PHE A 65 4.63 0.60 9.92
N VAL A 66 4.21 -0.30 9.03
CA VAL A 66 5.00 -1.48 8.62
C VAL A 66 5.00 -1.59 7.10
N THR A 67 6.18 -1.80 6.53
CA THR A 67 6.39 -2.00 5.09
C THR A 67 7.61 -2.89 4.85
N ASP A 68 7.77 -3.40 3.62
CA ASP A 68 8.96 -4.18 3.23
C ASP A 68 10.10 -3.27 2.79
N TYR A 69 9.86 -2.42 1.82
CA TYR A 69 10.88 -1.58 1.16
C TYR A 69 10.65 -0.09 1.33
N GLY A 70 9.40 0.37 1.32
CA GLY A 70 9.00 1.77 1.36
C GLY A 70 9.24 2.52 0.04
N VAL A 71 10.31 2.20 -0.66
CA VAL A 71 10.70 2.86 -1.93
C VAL A 71 9.71 2.60 -3.08
N ASN A 72 8.86 1.59 -2.96
CA ASN A 72 7.83 1.28 -3.96
C ASN A 72 6.45 1.86 -3.59
N ILE A 73 6.38 2.71 -2.56
CA ILE A 73 5.16 3.41 -2.16
C ILE A 73 5.16 4.80 -2.76
N HIS A 74 4.06 5.15 -3.43
CA HIS A 74 3.83 6.44 -4.06
C HIS A 74 2.50 7.00 -3.57
N ILE A 75 2.51 8.15 -2.90
CA ILE A 75 1.32 8.80 -2.36
C ILE A 75 1.21 10.23 -2.84
N GLY A 76 -0.01 10.67 -3.14
CA GLY A 76 -0.31 12.03 -3.58
C GLY A 76 -0.38 13.04 -2.45
N GLU A 77 -0.98 14.20 -2.76
CA GLU A 77 -1.20 15.31 -1.83
C GLU A 77 -2.22 14.96 -0.74
N ASN A 78 -2.07 15.60 0.44
CA ASN A 78 -3.01 15.51 1.54
C ASN A 78 -3.25 14.07 2.01
N PHE A 79 -2.21 13.24 2.01
CA PHE A 79 -2.31 11.87 2.49
C PHE A 79 -2.39 11.84 4.03
N TYR A 80 -3.41 11.16 4.54
CA TYR A 80 -3.56 10.90 5.98
C TYR A 80 -3.68 9.39 6.26
N SER A 81 -2.92 8.88 7.21
CA SER A 81 -3.16 7.55 7.78
C SER A 81 -3.27 7.56 9.29
N ASN A 82 -4.21 6.76 9.78
CA ASN A 82 -4.38 6.48 11.20
C ASN A 82 -3.38 5.41 11.67
N TRP A 83 -3.50 4.93 12.89
CA TRP A 83 -2.59 3.99 13.55
C TRP A 83 -2.60 2.59 12.90
N ASN A 84 -1.44 1.90 12.95
CA ASN A 84 -1.26 0.51 12.53
C ASN A 84 -1.53 0.27 11.04
N LEU A 85 -1.02 1.13 10.17
CA LEU A 85 -1.06 0.91 8.74
C LEU A 85 0.03 -0.08 8.31
N THR A 86 -0.34 -1.07 7.49
CA THR A 86 0.60 -2.00 6.84
C THR A 86 0.53 -1.83 5.32
N MET A 87 1.68 -1.63 4.67
CA MET A 87 1.80 -1.56 3.20
C MET A 87 2.96 -2.45 2.76
N LEU A 88 2.69 -3.70 2.39
CA LEU A 88 3.73 -4.61 1.90
C LEU A 88 3.97 -4.32 0.41
N ASP A 89 5.06 -3.65 0.13
CA ASP A 89 5.34 -2.99 -1.15
C ASP A 89 6.42 -3.70 -2.00
N ILE A 90 6.34 -5.02 -2.15
CA ILE A 90 7.20 -5.71 -3.11
C ILE A 90 6.92 -5.26 -4.55
N CYS A 91 5.64 -5.01 -4.87
CA CYS A 91 5.24 -4.29 -6.08
C CYS A 91 4.78 -2.87 -5.74
N PRO A 92 4.71 -1.95 -6.71
CA PRO A 92 4.27 -0.58 -6.46
C PRO A 92 2.90 -0.50 -5.80
N ILE A 93 2.78 0.37 -4.80
CA ILE A 93 1.53 0.83 -4.21
C ILE A 93 1.40 2.31 -4.53
N THR A 94 0.45 2.65 -5.38
CA THR A 94 0.20 4.04 -5.79
C THR A 94 -1.15 4.48 -5.25
N ILE A 95 -1.19 5.61 -4.54
CA ILE A 95 -2.41 6.20 -3.98
C ILE A 95 -2.44 7.67 -4.38
N GLY A 96 -3.55 8.10 -4.98
CA GLY A 96 -3.75 9.47 -5.43
C GLY A 96 -3.91 10.49 -4.30
N ASP A 97 -4.42 11.66 -4.65
CA ASP A 97 -4.57 12.79 -3.73
C ASP A 97 -5.73 12.62 -2.75
N ASN A 98 -5.64 13.31 -1.61
CA ASN A 98 -6.68 13.39 -0.59
C ASN A 98 -7.11 12.03 0.00
N ALA A 99 -6.19 11.09 0.12
CA ALA A 99 -6.50 9.79 0.71
C ALA A 99 -6.58 9.86 2.24
N MET A 100 -7.61 9.23 2.80
CA MET A 100 -7.80 9.07 4.25
C MET A 100 -7.86 7.60 4.61
N ILE A 101 -6.88 7.13 5.36
CA ILE A 101 -6.75 5.71 5.74
C ILE A 101 -7.06 5.54 7.22
N GLY A 102 -8.08 4.76 7.54
CA GLY A 102 -8.47 4.38 8.90
C GLY A 102 -7.43 3.48 9.59
N PRO A 103 -7.61 3.21 10.90
CA PRO A 103 -6.66 2.37 11.64
C PRO A 103 -6.71 0.91 11.21
N ASN A 104 -5.57 0.22 11.37
CA ASN A 104 -5.41 -1.22 11.09
C ASN A 104 -5.69 -1.61 9.63
N CYS A 105 -5.47 -0.70 8.69
CA CYS A 105 -5.61 -1.00 7.26
C CYS A 105 -4.37 -1.70 6.71
N GLN A 106 -4.58 -2.50 5.65
CA GLN A 106 -3.52 -3.27 4.99
C GLN A 106 -3.63 -3.13 3.47
N PHE A 107 -2.49 -2.88 2.82
CA PHE A 107 -2.30 -2.90 1.36
C PHE A 107 -1.23 -3.94 1.08
N LEU A 108 -1.61 -5.04 0.45
CA LEU A 108 -0.77 -6.22 0.34
C LEU A 108 -0.50 -6.52 -1.14
N THR A 109 0.74 -6.34 -1.60
CA THR A 109 1.14 -6.67 -2.97
C THR A 109 1.75 -8.07 -3.12
N PRO A 110 2.32 -8.72 -2.05
CA PRO A 110 2.98 -10.01 -2.19
C PRO A 110 2.03 -11.16 -2.50
N LEU A 111 2.53 -12.08 -3.31
CA LEU A 111 1.94 -13.38 -3.62
C LEU A 111 3.01 -14.46 -3.53
N HIS A 112 2.59 -15.68 -3.24
CA HIS A 112 3.43 -16.86 -3.25
C HIS A 112 2.84 -17.93 -4.17
N PRO A 113 3.67 -18.82 -4.77
CA PRO A 113 3.18 -19.98 -5.51
C PRO A 113 2.21 -20.82 -4.68
N LEU A 114 1.12 -21.24 -5.30
CA LEU A 114 0.15 -22.13 -4.65
C LEU A 114 0.72 -23.54 -4.46
N ASP A 115 1.54 -24.00 -5.41
CA ASP A 115 2.26 -25.26 -5.25
C ASP A 115 3.24 -25.16 -4.08
N PRO A 116 3.20 -26.11 -3.13
CA PRO A 116 4.04 -26.04 -1.94
C PRO A 116 5.54 -26.26 -2.25
N THR A 117 5.88 -27.00 -3.31
CA THR A 117 7.28 -27.25 -3.70
C THR A 117 7.88 -25.96 -4.23
N GLU A 118 7.17 -25.26 -5.11
CA GLU A 118 7.59 -23.95 -5.62
C GLU A 118 7.67 -22.91 -4.49
N ARG A 119 6.64 -22.82 -3.64
CA ARG A 119 6.63 -21.88 -2.51
C ARG A 119 7.80 -22.12 -1.56
N ASN A 120 8.11 -23.38 -1.25
CA ASN A 120 9.20 -23.74 -0.35
C ASN A 120 10.59 -23.50 -0.96
N SER A 121 10.70 -23.25 -2.26
CA SER A 121 11.94 -22.80 -2.89
C SER A 121 12.33 -21.37 -2.49
N GLY A 122 11.37 -20.62 -1.88
CA GLY A 122 11.57 -19.24 -1.42
C GLY A 122 11.42 -18.20 -2.52
N ILE A 123 10.89 -18.55 -3.71
CA ILE A 123 10.52 -17.56 -4.73
C ILE A 123 9.23 -16.85 -4.36
N GLU A 124 9.14 -15.59 -4.75
CA GLU A 124 7.98 -14.72 -4.55
C GLU A 124 7.60 -14.03 -5.85
N TYR A 125 6.39 -13.53 -5.93
CA TYR A 125 5.90 -12.65 -6.97
C TYR A 125 4.82 -11.75 -6.39
N GLY A 126 4.29 -10.81 -7.15
CA GLY A 126 3.27 -9.92 -6.63
C GLY A 126 2.44 -9.26 -7.70
N ALA A 127 1.57 -8.35 -7.28
CA ALA A 127 0.84 -7.52 -8.18
C ALA A 127 0.62 -6.13 -7.58
N PRO A 128 0.78 -5.04 -8.37
CA PRO A 128 0.68 -3.68 -7.87
C PRO A 128 -0.72 -3.33 -7.39
N ILE A 129 -0.82 -2.37 -6.49
CA ILE A 129 -2.07 -1.76 -6.05
C ILE A 129 -2.11 -0.33 -6.53
N THR A 130 -3.22 0.07 -7.16
CA THR A 130 -3.43 1.45 -7.62
C THR A 130 -4.75 1.97 -7.09
N ILE A 131 -4.70 3.11 -6.41
CA ILE A 131 -5.87 3.78 -5.82
C ILE A 131 -5.92 5.19 -6.39
N GLY A 132 -7.08 5.60 -6.90
CA GLY A 132 -7.32 6.95 -7.40
C GLY A 132 -7.44 8.00 -6.30
N ASP A 133 -7.94 9.18 -6.66
CA ASP A 133 -8.07 10.32 -5.76
C ASP A 133 -9.28 10.18 -4.80
N ASN A 134 -9.20 10.92 -3.68
CA ASN A 134 -10.27 11.01 -2.68
C ASN A 134 -10.69 9.66 -2.08
N PHE A 135 -9.74 8.74 -1.93
CA PHE A 135 -10.00 7.44 -1.33
C PHE A 135 -10.20 7.55 0.19
N TRP A 136 -11.25 6.91 0.70
CA TRP A 136 -11.46 6.77 2.14
C TRP A 136 -11.57 5.30 2.54
N ALA A 137 -10.64 4.82 3.36
CA ALA A 137 -10.72 3.53 4.01
C ALA A 137 -11.19 3.67 5.45
N GLY A 138 -12.27 2.99 5.80
CA GLY A 138 -12.65 2.75 7.20
C GLY A 138 -11.61 1.87 7.92
N GLY A 139 -11.74 1.70 9.25
CA GLY A 139 -10.80 0.87 10.01
C GLY A 139 -10.80 -0.59 9.56
N GLY A 140 -9.63 -1.24 9.53
CA GLY A 140 -9.47 -2.66 9.24
C GLY A 140 -9.73 -3.06 7.78
N VAL A 141 -9.65 -2.13 6.85
CA VAL A 141 -9.76 -2.43 5.40
C VAL A 141 -8.50 -3.14 4.93
N THR A 142 -8.69 -4.20 4.14
CA THR A 142 -7.60 -4.92 3.46
C THR A 142 -7.77 -4.83 1.95
N ILE A 143 -6.72 -4.37 1.27
CA ILE A 143 -6.63 -4.32 -0.21
C ILE A 143 -5.67 -5.41 -0.66
N LEU A 144 -6.14 -6.31 -1.54
CA LEU A 144 -5.36 -7.45 -2.01
C LEU A 144 -4.55 -7.13 -3.27
N PRO A 145 -3.56 -7.99 -3.61
CA PRO A 145 -2.70 -7.79 -4.76
C PRO A 145 -3.46 -7.61 -6.07
N GLY A 146 -3.00 -6.71 -6.93
CA GLY A 146 -3.55 -6.47 -8.26
C GLY A 146 -4.83 -5.62 -8.29
N VAL A 147 -5.27 -5.08 -7.16
CA VAL A 147 -6.46 -4.25 -7.08
C VAL A 147 -6.18 -2.85 -7.60
N THR A 148 -7.06 -2.39 -8.50
CA THR A 148 -7.17 -0.99 -8.90
C THR A 148 -8.52 -0.44 -8.46
N LEU A 149 -8.52 0.68 -7.75
CA LEU A 149 -9.70 1.46 -7.41
C LEU A 149 -9.65 2.80 -8.13
N GLY A 150 -10.78 3.22 -8.67
CA GLY A 150 -10.93 4.55 -9.27
C GLY A 150 -11.00 5.67 -8.23
N ASP A 151 -11.48 6.84 -8.66
CA ASP A 151 -11.62 8.03 -7.83
C ASP A 151 -12.89 7.97 -6.95
N ASN A 152 -12.85 8.69 -5.82
CA ASN A 152 -13.99 8.83 -4.91
C ASN A 152 -14.51 7.48 -4.38
N VAL A 153 -13.63 6.53 -4.11
CA VAL A 153 -14.00 5.23 -3.54
C VAL A 153 -13.96 5.28 -2.02
N VAL A 154 -15.00 4.77 -1.40
CA VAL A 154 -15.08 4.58 0.06
C VAL A 154 -15.08 3.08 0.35
N ALA A 155 -14.11 2.57 1.10
CA ALA A 155 -14.11 1.21 1.61
C ALA A 155 -14.60 1.20 3.07
N GLY A 156 -15.76 0.62 3.33
CA GLY A 156 -16.33 0.50 4.67
C GLY A 156 -15.44 -0.33 5.60
N ALA A 157 -15.54 -0.06 6.90
CA ALA A 157 -14.72 -0.74 7.92
C ALA A 157 -14.81 -2.27 7.80
N GLY A 158 -13.66 -2.96 7.88
CA GLY A 158 -13.55 -4.41 7.77
C GLY A 158 -13.72 -4.97 6.34
N ALA A 159 -13.83 -4.12 5.32
CA ALA A 159 -13.92 -4.59 3.94
C ALA A 159 -12.61 -5.26 3.47
N VAL A 160 -12.75 -6.40 2.78
CA VAL A 160 -11.63 -7.08 2.11
C VAL A 160 -11.82 -6.95 0.61
N VAL A 161 -11.04 -6.07 -0.01
CA VAL A 161 -11.13 -5.74 -1.45
C VAL A 161 -10.27 -6.71 -2.23
N THR A 162 -10.94 -7.63 -2.95
CA THR A 162 -10.31 -8.75 -3.66
C THR A 162 -10.28 -8.58 -5.17
N LYS A 163 -10.84 -7.49 -5.70
CA LYS A 163 -10.89 -7.15 -7.13
C LYS A 163 -11.02 -5.64 -7.31
N SER A 164 -10.79 -5.20 -8.53
CA SER A 164 -10.86 -3.79 -8.92
C SER A 164 -12.31 -3.28 -9.00
N PHE A 165 -12.47 -1.96 -8.75
CA PHE A 165 -13.74 -1.24 -8.88
C PHE A 165 -13.46 0.13 -9.49
N GLY A 166 -14.46 0.64 -10.22
CA GLY A 166 -14.42 2.00 -10.80
C GLY A 166 -14.73 3.08 -9.76
N ASP A 167 -14.98 4.28 -10.27
CA ASP A 167 -15.18 5.50 -9.49
C ASP A 167 -16.52 5.53 -8.74
N ASN A 168 -16.58 6.43 -7.74
CA ASN A 168 -17.82 6.88 -7.11
C ASN A 168 -18.63 5.76 -6.45
N VAL A 169 -17.99 4.85 -5.75
CA VAL A 169 -18.63 3.71 -5.09
C VAL A 169 -18.27 3.60 -3.62
N VAL A 170 -19.21 3.05 -2.83
CA VAL A 170 -18.98 2.58 -1.47
C VAL A 170 -18.91 1.06 -1.49
N LEU A 171 -17.80 0.53 -1.00
CA LEU A 171 -17.51 -0.90 -0.91
C LEU A 171 -17.73 -1.39 0.53
N GLY A 172 -18.19 -2.62 0.69
CA GLY A 172 -18.33 -3.23 2.00
C GLY A 172 -18.33 -4.76 1.94
N GLY A 173 -17.95 -5.40 3.03
CA GLY A 173 -17.99 -6.86 3.21
C GLY A 173 -16.67 -7.57 2.91
N ASN A 174 -16.68 -8.89 3.11
CA ASN A 174 -15.59 -9.81 2.79
C ASN A 174 -16.16 -11.03 2.03
N PRO A 175 -15.89 -11.19 0.73
CA PRO A 175 -15.20 -10.22 -0.13
C PRO A 175 -16.05 -8.96 -0.39
N ALA A 176 -15.39 -7.82 -0.57
CA ALA A 176 -16.06 -6.53 -0.78
C ALA A 176 -16.93 -6.50 -2.05
N ARG A 177 -18.05 -5.80 -1.94
CA ARG A 177 -19.00 -5.53 -3.03
C ARG A 177 -19.41 -4.06 -2.98
N VAL A 178 -19.87 -3.53 -4.11
CA VAL A 178 -20.53 -2.22 -4.12
C VAL A 178 -21.82 -2.31 -3.30
N ILE A 179 -21.91 -1.52 -2.24
CA ILE A 179 -23.10 -1.42 -1.38
C ILE A 179 -23.88 -0.13 -1.64
N LYS A 180 -23.23 0.85 -2.27
CA LYS A 180 -23.85 2.14 -2.62
C LYS A 180 -23.02 2.82 -3.71
N GLU A 181 -23.69 3.56 -4.60
CA GLU A 181 -23.07 4.52 -5.51
C GLU A 181 -23.04 5.91 -4.83
N ILE A 182 -21.97 6.66 -5.07
CA ILE A 182 -21.81 8.03 -4.58
C ILE A 182 -22.33 8.98 -5.67
N PRO A 183 -23.37 9.79 -5.40
CA PRO A 183 -23.87 10.74 -6.39
C PRO A 183 -22.79 11.78 -6.74
N VAL A 184 -22.45 11.89 -8.01
CA VAL A 184 -21.59 12.97 -8.49
C VAL A 184 -22.45 14.23 -8.58
N LYS A 185 -22.09 15.28 -7.85
CA LYS A 185 -22.70 16.59 -8.03
C LYS A 185 -22.28 17.10 -9.42
N LYS A 186 -23.25 17.34 -10.29
CA LYS A 186 -22.98 18.11 -11.51
C LYS A 186 -22.85 19.56 -11.10
N ASP A 187 -21.70 20.14 -11.38
CA ASP A 187 -21.48 21.60 -11.27
C ASP A 187 -22.39 22.36 -12.23
#